data_c2a18962453b39da3219b8c503bb8712
#
_entry.id   c2a18962453b39da3219b8c503bb8712
#
_cell.length_a   1.000
_cell.length_b   1.000
_cell.length_c   1.000
_cell.angle_alpha   90.00
_cell.angle_beta   90.00
_cell.angle_gamma   90.00
#
_symmetry.space_group_name_H-M   'P 1'
#
loop_
_entity.id
_entity.type
_entity.pdbx_description
1 polymer ?
#
loop_
_entity_poly.entity_id
_entity_poly.type
_entity_poly.pdbx_seq_one_letter_code
_entity_poly.pdbx_strand_id
1 'polypeptide(L)'
;TRSGETVARLVQPLDSTYDTGYDVETTVESIPLENIVSTRANLDNVQFRVVAYRTDASSADHYAGTAVYKTNGSGVAAIVAKTATPVNSAGQWILGPGTYTFVCYSYGLNSAPAMLSGNWSATVSHNQDFMLCRKEGVVVAPDDRGEFTLGGISFTRQCALLQLAVTANDFTNNTVQQCAATVSNLNSNSITWNAGQTALSTGGTGGAVNFSWSILNAVTVSSNVYKVLPQNSRTLTIKLTTLRIGNIQYNNRVTVNASGRQFAAGGNYKITVKITGNGITVGGATWAKGNVYKSGNNFYFESSQSGYHSGTQGGSFFGWNTTSSDNNTYGGSSFSSNNDPCDKVAPQHTWCTPTANQLQNLGNSGYRSGYLNSKRGGFFGGDKVFLPAIGNRGKNNVNYWPETGYYRSSTGASGQRCYYLEFNQSYAVKNNYYWYWDGFPIRCVKR
;
A
#
# COMPACT_ATOMS: atom_id res chain seq x y z
N THR A 1 -7.15 -1.21 24.88
CA THR A 1 -7.09 -1.73 23.50
C THR A 1 -5.74 -1.32 22.92
N ARG A 2 -4.90 -2.30 22.57
CA ARG A 2 -3.55 -2.10 22.04
C ARG A 2 -3.64 -1.44 20.66
N SER A 3 -3.07 -0.25 20.53
CA SER A 3 -2.78 0.40 19.25
C SER A 3 -1.67 -0.37 18.54
N GLY A 4 -1.85 -0.67 17.23
CA GLY A 4 -0.76 -1.09 16.37
C GLY A 4 -0.54 -2.60 16.24
N GLU A 5 -1.57 -3.37 15.97
CA GLU A 5 -1.36 -4.74 15.49
C GLU A 5 -1.08 -4.73 13.99
N THR A 6 0.16 -5.05 13.61
CA THR A 6 0.54 -5.30 12.20
C THR A 6 -0.14 -6.58 11.75
N VAL A 7 -1.19 -6.49 10.99
CA VAL A 7 -2.06 -7.63 10.64
C VAL A 7 -1.49 -8.52 9.54
N ALA A 8 -0.68 -7.99 8.62
CA ALA A 8 0.08 -8.77 7.64
C ALA A 8 1.14 -7.92 6.94
N ARG A 9 2.24 -8.55 6.57
CA ARG A 9 3.32 -7.99 5.77
C ARG A 9 3.39 -8.75 4.46
N LEU A 10 3.36 -8.03 3.33
CA LEU A 10 3.63 -8.57 2.01
C LEU A 10 4.75 -7.74 1.39
N VAL A 11 5.80 -8.42 0.94
CA VAL A 11 6.93 -7.79 0.26
C VAL A 11 6.88 -8.18 -1.21
N GLN A 12 6.91 -7.19 -2.10
CA GLN A 12 6.88 -7.36 -3.55
C GLN A 12 7.92 -6.44 -4.19
N PRO A 13 8.47 -6.80 -5.37
CA PRO A 13 9.25 -5.87 -6.17
C PRO A 13 8.46 -4.59 -6.47
N LEU A 14 9.13 -3.44 -6.44
CA LEU A 14 8.51 -2.14 -6.73
C LEU A 14 7.95 -2.07 -8.14
N ASP A 15 8.61 -2.72 -9.09
CA ASP A 15 8.15 -2.90 -10.46
C ASP A 15 7.87 -4.39 -10.68
N SER A 16 6.63 -4.74 -11.00
CA SER A 16 6.22 -6.13 -11.24
C SER A 16 6.86 -6.74 -12.48
N THR A 17 7.42 -5.92 -13.37
CA THR A 17 8.08 -6.36 -14.61
C THR A 17 9.57 -6.62 -14.41
N TYR A 18 10.23 -5.79 -13.55
CA TYR A 18 11.67 -5.85 -13.33
C TYR A 18 12.01 -5.55 -11.87
N ASP A 19 13.02 -6.22 -11.34
CA ASP A 19 13.55 -5.93 -10.00
C ASP A 19 14.40 -4.65 -10.05
N THR A 20 13.92 -3.58 -9.41
CA THR A 20 14.57 -2.28 -9.35
C THR A 20 15.46 -2.13 -8.10
N GLY A 21 15.62 -3.18 -7.30
CA GLY A 21 16.34 -3.12 -6.04
C GLY A 21 15.55 -2.56 -4.85
N TYR A 22 14.23 -2.41 -5.01
CA TYR A 22 13.30 -2.02 -3.95
C TYR A 22 12.13 -2.96 -3.88
N ASP A 23 11.69 -3.23 -2.67
CA ASP A 23 10.48 -4.00 -2.38
C ASP A 23 9.36 -3.08 -1.88
N VAL A 24 8.13 -3.56 -1.97
CA VAL A 24 6.96 -2.90 -1.42
C VAL A 24 6.42 -3.72 -0.26
N GLU A 25 6.35 -3.10 0.90
CA GLU A 25 5.77 -3.67 2.10
C GLU A 25 4.44 -3.00 2.40
N THR A 26 3.41 -3.79 2.73
CA THR A 26 2.13 -3.27 3.21
C THR A 26 1.86 -3.67 4.63
N THR A 27 1.52 -2.70 5.46
CA THR A 27 1.01 -2.91 6.81
C THR A 27 -0.38 -2.34 6.92
N VAL A 28 -1.23 -2.95 7.75
CA VAL A 28 -2.53 -2.36 8.10
C VAL A 28 -2.58 -2.22 9.60
N GLU A 29 -2.91 -1.02 10.03
CA GLU A 29 -3.06 -0.67 11.41
C GLU A 29 -4.51 -0.24 11.67
N SER A 30 -5.07 -0.67 12.80
CA SER A 30 -6.27 -0.07 13.34
C SER A 30 -5.81 1.12 14.20
N ILE A 31 -6.15 2.33 13.79
CA ILE A 31 -5.71 3.55 14.50
C ILE A 31 -6.86 4.15 15.29
N PRO A 32 -6.58 4.74 16.47
CA PRO A 32 -7.58 5.47 17.25
C PRO A 32 -8.22 6.61 16.44
N LEU A 33 -9.49 6.89 16.72
CA LEU A 33 -10.28 7.94 16.04
C LEU A 33 -9.61 9.32 16.09
N GLU A 34 -8.92 9.64 17.18
CA GLU A 34 -8.21 10.90 17.36
C GLU A 34 -7.03 11.10 16.40
N ASN A 35 -6.47 10.02 15.86
CA ASN A 35 -5.33 10.06 14.93
C ASN A 35 -5.73 10.07 13.45
N ILE A 36 -6.96 9.72 13.15
CA ILE A 36 -7.58 10.12 11.90
C ILE A 36 -8.35 11.39 12.23
N VAL A 37 -8.00 12.50 11.61
CA VAL A 37 -8.74 13.76 11.70
C VAL A 37 -10.13 13.53 11.10
N SER A 38 -10.92 12.76 11.78
CA SER A 38 -12.33 12.76 11.76
C SER A 38 -12.70 13.47 13.06
N THR A 39 -12.75 14.75 13.01
CA THR A 39 -13.63 15.43 13.91
C THR A 39 -14.83 14.50 14.11
N ARG A 40 -15.11 14.09 15.36
CA ARG A 40 -16.52 13.96 15.73
C ARG A 40 -17.12 15.20 15.10
N ALA A 41 -17.82 15.03 13.99
CA ALA A 41 -18.55 16.13 13.45
C ALA A 41 -19.36 16.61 14.64
N ASN A 42 -19.09 17.79 15.14
CA ASN A 42 -20.13 18.50 15.82
C ASN A 42 -21.30 18.26 14.92
N LEU A 43 -22.33 17.58 15.41
CA LEU A 43 -23.52 17.30 14.62
C LEU A 43 -24.29 18.60 14.38
N ASP A 44 -23.57 19.73 14.36
CA ASP A 44 -24.10 21.04 14.02
C ASP A 44 -24.52 21.03 12.57
N ASN A 45 -25.77 21.35 12.36
CA ASN A 45 -26.38 21.44 11.06
C ASN A 45 -26.50 20.11 10.30
N VAL A 46 -26.29 18.94 10.93
CA VAL A 46 -26.52 17.65 10.28
C VAL A 46 -28.00 17.35 10.21
N GLN A 47 -28.48 16.96 9.04
CA GLN A 47 -29.84 16.50 8.88
C GLN A 47 -29.93 14.98 8.97
N PHE A 48 -30.97 14.50 9.64
CA PHE A 48 -31.27 13.09 9.73
C PHE A 48 -32.76 12.86 9.53
N ARG A 49 -33.09 11.69 9.01
CA ARG A 49 -34.48 11.28 8.84
C ARG A 49 -34.86 10.32 9.95
N VAL A 50 -36.07 10.50 10.49
CA VAL A 50 -36.71 9.57 11.41
C VAL A 50 -37.90 8.95 10.69
N VAL A 51 -37.99 7.63 10.75
CA VAL A 51 -39.13 6.86 10.24
C VAL A 51 -39.75 6.12 11.42
N ALA A 52 -41.04 6.19 11.58
CA ALA A 52 -41.77 5.48 12.62
C ALA A 52 -42.58 4.31 12.03
N TYR A 53 -42.44 3.17 12.67
CA TYR A 53 -43.22 1.96 12.39
C TYR A 53 -43.98 1.55 13.65
N ARG A 54 -45.27 1.39 13.54
CA ARG A 54 -46.11 0.94 14.65
C ARG A 54 -46.00 -0.58 14.78
N THR A 55 -45.73 -1.09 15.95
CA THR A 55 -45.42 -2.52 16.19
C THR A 55 -46.52 -3.27 16.94
N ASP A 56 -47.50 -2.53 17.47
CA ASP A 56 -48.63 -3.08 18.24
C ASP A 56 -49.88 -3.37 17.39
N ALA A 57 -49.82 -3.13 16.08
CA ALA A 57 -50.92 -3.40 15.17
C ALA A 57 -50.72 -4.71 14.41
N SER A 58 -51.79 -5.31 13.91
CA SER A 58 -51.86 -6.69 13.40
C SER A 58 -51.49 -6.89 11.93
N SER A 59 -51.01 -5.87 11.22
CA SER A 59 -50.64 -5.98 9.79
C SER A 59 -49.17 -5.65 9.55
N ALA A 60 -48.61 -6.23 8.49
CA ALA A 60 -47.16 -6.12 8.20
C ALA A 60 -46.67 -4.72 7.77
N ASP A 61 -47.60 -3.79 7.50
CA ASP A 61 -47.29 -2.45 6.97
C ASP A 61 -47.67 -1.37 7.98
N HIS A 62 -46.79 -1.21 8.97
CA HIS A 62 -47.09 -0.27 10.06
C HIS A 62 -46.36 1.05 9.91
N TYR A 63 -46.05 1.46 8.68
CA TYR A 63 -45.48 2.77 8.42
C TYR A 63 -46.39 3.87 8.94
N ALA A 64 -45.93 4.57 9.99
CA ALA A 64 -46.69 5.63 10.62
C ALA A 64 -46.25 7.02 10.16
N GLY A 65 -45.16 7.13 9.41
CA GLY A 65 -44.71 8.38 8.84
C GLY A 65 -43.22 8.61 8.93
N THR A 66 -42.79 9.76 8.43
CA THR A 66 -41.38 10.17 8.45
C THR A 66 -41.26 11.68 8.63
N ALA A 67 -40.19 12.12 9.25
CA ALA A 67 -39.81 13.52 9.36
C ALA A 67 -38.30 13.72 9.25
N VAL A 68 -37.86 14.88 8.80
CA VAL A 68 -36.46 15.27 8.77
C VAL A 68 -36.19 16.26 9.89
N TYR A 69 -35.15 15.96 10.66
CA TYR A 69 -34.69 16.79 11.75
C TYR A 69 -33.30 17.33 11.42
N LYS A 70 -32.99 18.52 11.96
CA LYS A 70 -31.69 19.14 11.88
C LYS A 70 -31.16 19.38 13.29
N THR A 71 -29.94 18.96 13.57
CA THR A 71 -29.28 19.22 14.83
C THR A 71 -28.77 20.65 14.92
N ASN A 72 -28.75 21.20 16.11
CA ASN A 72 -28.03 22.42 16.46
C ASN A 72 -26.81 22.07 17.34
N GLY A 73 -25.92 23.06 17.62
CA GLY A 73 -24.72 22.90 18.43
C GLY A 73 -24.91 22.40 19.86
N SER A 74 -26.13 22.41 20.33
CA SER A 74 -26.53 21.92 21.66
C SER A 74 -27.06 20.49 21.63
N GLY A 75 -27.06 19.83 20.47
CA GLY A 75 -27.61 18.47 20.32
C GLY A 75 -29.12 18.38 20.27
N VAL A 76 -29.83 19.53 20.28
CA VAL A 76 -31.28 19.59 20.12
C VAL A 76 -31.63 19.54 18.64
N ALA A 77 -32.58 18.71 18.28
CA ALA A 77 -33.02 18.57 16.89
C ALA A 77 -34.38 19.24 16.69
N ALA A 78 -34.52 20.02 15.61
CA ALA A 78 -35.75 20.63 15.16
C ALA A 78 -36.20 20.04 13.82
N ILE A 79 -37.51 19.92 13.59
CA ILE A 79 -38.04 19.47 12.30
C ILE A 79 -37.80 20.54 11.25
N VAL A 80 -37.16 20.13 10.13
CA VAL A 80 -36.85 21.05 9.01
C VAL A 80 -37.57 20.70 7.70
N ALA A 81 -38.06 19.46 7.56
CA ALA A 81 -38.86 19.04 6.41
C ALA A 81 -39.95 18.06 6.82
N LYS A 82 -41.15 18.30 6.37
CA LYS A 82 -42.37 17.61 6.71
C LYS A 82 -42.97 17.01 5.44
N THR A 83 -42.45 15.91 4.99
CA THR A 83 -42.98 15.20 3.83
C THR A 83 -43.90 14.07 4.28
N ALA A 84 -45.13 14.09 3.85
CA ALA A 84 -46.12 13.01 3.98
C ALA A 84 -46.52 12.58 5.41
N THR A 85 -46.24 13.36 6.42
CA THR A 85 -46.63 13.07 7.82
C THR A 85 -47.67 14.07 8.29
N PRO A 86 -48.72 13.66 8.99
CA PRO A 86 -49.59 14.64 9.58
C PRO A 86 -48.80 15.44 10.62
N VAL A 87 -48.83 16.77 10.46
CA VAL A 87 -48.25 17.71 11.41
C VAL A 87 -49.33 18.64 11.92
N ASN A 88 -49.22 19.04 13.19
CA ASN A 88 -50.11 20.04 13.77
C ASN A 88 -49.74 21.46 13.27
N SER A 89 -50.54 22.43 13.68
CA SER A 89 -50.33 23.85 13.36
C SER A 89 -49.00 24.41 13.86
N ALA A 90 -48.44 23.84 14.93
CA ALA A 90 -47.11 24.18 15.46
C ALA A 90 -45.97 23.49 14.73
N GLY A 91 -46.25 22.64 13.74
CA GLY A 91 -45.25 21.94 12.97
C GLY A 91 -44.67 20.71 13.66
N GLN A 92 -45.28 20.20 14.69
CA GLN A 92 -44.90 18.97 15.36
C GLN A 92 -45.45 17.75 14.62
N TRP A 93 -44.70 16.65 14.64
CA TRP A 93 -45.16 15.39 14.08
C TRP A 93 -46.23 14.74 14.93
N ILE A 94 -47.39 14.41 14.34
CA ILE A 94 -48.50 13.77 15.03
C ILE A 94 -48.38 12.25 14.88
N LEU A 95 -48.25 11.56 16.01
CA LEU A 95 -48.34 10.10 16.11
C LEU A 95 -49.48 9.74 17.08
N GLY A 96 -50.27 8.74 16.73
CA GLY A 96 -51.26 8.19 17.66
C GLY A 96 -50.58 7.43 18.82
N PRO A 97 -51.25 7.28 19.97
CA PRO A 97 -50.75 6.40 21.03
C PRO A 97 -50.53 4.99 20.53
N GLY A 98 -49.44 4.34 20.99
CA GLY A 98 -49.10 2.98 20.57
C GLY A 98 -47.62 2.66 20.78
N THR A 99 -47.21 1.45 20.39
CA THR A 99 -45.84 0.99 20.46
C THR A 99 -45.17 1.09 19.09
N TYR A 100 -44.02 1.71 19.06
CA TYR A 100 -43.30 2.02 17.81
C TYR A 100 -41.86 1.54 17.79
N THR A 101 -41.34 1.26 16.58
CA THR A 101 -39.95 1.26 16.26
C THR A 101 -39.60 2.53 15.49
N PHE A 102 -38.66 3.31 16.01
CA PHE A 102 -38.12 4.48 15.33
C PHE A 102 -36.77 4.12 14.68
N VAL A 103 -36.66 4.36 13.38
CA VAL A 103 -35.43 4.19 12.62
C VAL A 103 -34.91 5.56 12.20
N CYS A 104 -33.77 5.97 12.75
CA CYS A 104 -33.15 7.25 12.46
C CYS A 104 -31.92 7.03 11.63
N TYR A 105 -31.75 7.72 10.50
CA TYR A 105 -30.57 7.59 9.66
C TYR A 105 -30.13 8.94 9.09
N SER A 106 -28.80 9.02 8.83
CA SER A 106 -28.13 10.22 8.32
C SER A 106 -26.96 9.83 7.44
N TYR A 107 -26.56 10.75 6.56
CA TYR A 107 -25.30 10.68 5.82
C TYR A 107 -24.27 11.71 6.31
N GLY A 108 -24.50 12.31 7.49
CA GLY A 108 -23.59 13.33 8.04
C GLY A 108 -23.57 14.66 7.27
N LEU A 109 -24.62 14.95 6.50
CA LEU A 109 -24.70 16.12 5.62
C LEU A 109 -25.74 17.13 6.13
N ASN A 110 -25.60 18.39 5.68
CA ASN A 110 -26.61 19.44 5.88
C ASN A 110 -27.70 19.38 4.79
N SER A 111 -28.06 18.19 4.33
CA SER A 111 -29.16 17.93 3.40
C SER A 111 -29.98 16.76 3.89
N ALA A 112 -31.28 16.80 3.59
CA ALA A 112 -32.19 15.75 4.01
C ALA A 112 -31.80 14.41 3.38
N PRO A 113 -31.64 13.34 4.20
CA PRO A 113 -31.53 11.99 3.64
C PRO A 113 -32.76 11.66 2.80
N ALA A 114 -32.59 10.99 1.68
CA ALA A 114 -33.67 10.55 0.83
C ALA A 114 -34.69 9.69 1.64
N MET A 115 -35.95 9.72 1.25
CA MET A 115 -36.94 8.78 1.78
C MET A 115 -36.54 7.35 1.40
N LEU A 116 -36.81 6.39 2.30
CA LEU A 116 -36.71 4.98 1.98
C LEU A 116 -37.65 4.64 0.83
N SER A 117 -37.20 3.92 -0.16
CA SER A 117 -38.00 3.51 -1.32
C SER A 117 -38.78 2.22 -1.00
N GLY A 118 -39.96 2.06 -1.62
CA GLY A 118 -40.79 0.86 -1.69
C GLY A 118 -40.79 -0.05 -0.45
N ASN A 119 -39.85 -0.94 -0.32
CA ASN A 119 -39.71 -1.89 0.79
C ASN A 119 -38.89 -1.37 1.97
N TRP A 120 -38.86 -0.05 2.18
CA TRP A 120 -38.16 0.58 3.30
C TRP A 120 -36.66 0.34 3.25
N SER A 121 -36.06 0.54 2.09
CA SER A 121 -34.67 0.34 1.83
C SER A 121 -33.95 1.60 1.37
N ALA A 122 -32.66 1.71 1.68
CA ALA A 122 -31.78 2.72 1.16
C ALA A 122 -30.52 2.06 0.53
N THR A 123 -30.03 2.62 -0.56
CA THR A 123 -28.75 2.22 -1.14
C THR A 123 -27.64 3.04 -0.50
N VAL A 124 -26.66 2.36 0.09
CA VAL A 124 -25.48 2.96 0.73
C VAL A 124 -24.27 2.60 -0.08
N SER A 125 -23.49 3.59 -0.50
CA SER A 125 -22.28 3.44 -1.31
C SER A 125 -21.01 3.82 -0.54
N HIS A 126 -19.85 3.44 -1.07
CA HIS A 126 -18.59 4.00 -0.57
C HIS A 126 -18.61 5.54 -0.59
N ASN A 127 -17.84 6.16 0.28
CA ASN A 127 -17.75 7.61 0.52
C ASN A 127 -18.99 8.28 1.11
N GLN A 128 -20.01 7.53 1.46
CA GLN A 128 -21.15 8.02 2.25
C GLN A 128 -20.93 7.74 3.73
N ASP A 129 -21.16 8.73 4.59
CA ASP A 129 -21.07 8.59 6.05
C ASP A 129 -22.39 8.12 6.63
N PHE A 130 -22.79 6.90 6.26
CA PHE A 130 -24.08 6.36 6.73
C PHE A 130 -24.05 6.05 8.22
N MET A 131 -24.97 6.66 8.94
CA MET A 131 -25.15 6.54 10.39
C MET A 131 -26.58 6.09 10.69
N LEU A 132 -26.72 5.21 11.68
CA LEU A 132 -27.97 4.58 12.05
C LEU A 132 -28.19 4.65 13.56
N CYS A 133 -29.42 4.93 13.95
CA CYS A 133 -29.94 4.71 15.30
C CYS A 133 -31.29 4.02 15.18
N ARG A 134 -31.50 2.97 15.97
CA ARG A 134 -32.76 2.24 16.01
C ARG A 134 -33.26 2.18 17.44
N LYS A 135 -34.52 2.53 17.66
CA LYS A 135 -35.20 2.47 18.95
C LYS A 135 -36.44 1.59 18.79
N GLU A 136 -36.44 0.45 19.43
CA GLU A 136 -37.55 -0.53 19.38
C GLU A 136 -38.39 -0.48 20.64
N GLY A 137 -39.66 -0.87 20.53
CA GLY A 137 -40.56 -0.99 21.65
C GLY A 137 -40.88 0.34 22.37
N VAL A 138 -40.73 1.46 21.66
CA VAL A 138 -41.01 2.79 22.25
C VAL A 138 -42.50 2.99 22.38
N VAL A 139 -42.98 3.12 23.61
CA VAL A 139 -44.39 3.43 23.88
C VAL A 139 -44.60 4.92 23.74
N VAL A 140 -45.38 5.33 22.73
CA VAL A 140 -45.82 6.70 22.56
C VAL A 140 -47.11 6.84 23.36
N ALA A 141 -46.99 7.46 24.50
CA ALA A 141 -48.12 7.91 25.33
C ALA A 141 -47.93 9.40 25.56
N PRO A 142 -48.89 10.23 25.10
CA PRO A 142 -48.78 11.68 25.28
C PRO A 142 -48.80 12.04 26.74
N ASP A 143 -48.03 13.08 27.13
CA ASP A 143 -48.14 13.71 28.44
C ASP A 143 -49.46 14.49 28.59
N ASP A 144 -49.66 15.14 29.73
CA ASP A 144 -50.86 15.95 29.98
C ASP A 144 -51.07 17.10 28.98
N ARG A 145 -50.06 17.42 28.18
CA ARG A 145 -50.09 18.42 27.10
C ARG A 145 -50.29 17.80 25.73
N GLY A 146 -50.39 16.47 25.65
CA GLY A 146 -50.48 15.77 24.39
C GLY A 146 -49.14 15.64 23.64
N GLU A 147 -48.01 15.84 24.32
CA GLU A 147 -46.68 15.82 23.73
C GLU A 147 -45.89 14.53 24.07
N PHE A 148 -45.04 14.08 23.17
CA PHE A 148 -44.12 12.99 23.39
C PHE A 148 -42.72 13.39 22.90
N THR A 149 -41.70 13.17 23.70
CA THR A 149 -40.29 13.44 23.35
C THR A 149 -39.54 12.15 23.12
N LEU A 150 -39.10 11.91 21.89
CA LEU A 150 -38.16 10.81 21.58
C LEU A 150 -36.76 11.20 21.98
N GLY A 151 -36.34 10.73 23.17
CA GLY A 151 -35.00 11.00 23.72
C GLY A 151 -33.94 9.95 23.35
N GLY A 152 -32.67 10.29 23.60
CA GLY A 152 -31.55 9.37 23.55
C GLY A 152 -31.26 8.83 22.16
N ILE A 153 -31.38 9.65 21.11
CA ILE A 153 -30.94 9.28 19.75
C ILE A 153 -29.42 9.33 19.69
N SER A 154 -28.78 8.16 19.55
CA SER A 154 -27.35 8.02 19.41
C SER A 154 -27.03 7.31 18.10
N PHE A 155 -26.34 7.98 17.20
CA PHE A 155 -25.98 7.44 15.90
C PHE A 155 -24.72 6.58 15.95
N THR A 156 -24.79 5.40 15.37
CA THR A 156 -23.64 4.52 15.14
C THR A 156 -23.26 4.59 13.66
N ARG A 157 -22.00 4.93 13.37
CA ARG A 157 -21.49 4.91 12.00
C ARG A 157 -21.44 3.48 11.48
N GLN A 158 -22.00 3.29 10.30
CA GLN A 158 -22.08 1.98 9.65
C GLN A 158 -20.93 1.72 8.65
N CYS A 159 -20.25 2.75 8.18
CA CYS A 159 -19.07 2.65 7.34
C CYS A 159 -17.80 2.69 8.18
N ALA A 160 -16.72 2.08 7.68
CA ALA A 160 -15.40 2.24 8.22
C ALA A 160 -14.69 3.45 7.61
N LEU A 161 -13.73 4.03 8.31
CA LEU A 161 -12.82 5.04 7.78
C LEU A 161 -11.52 4.37 7.34
N LEU A 162 -11.08 4.64 6.13
CA LEU A 162 -9.85 4.10 5.55
C LEU A 162 -8.96 5.21 5.03
N GLN A 163 -7.69 5.18 5.42
CA GLN A 163 -6.63 6.05 4.93
C GLN A 163 -5.50 5.20 4.35
N LEU A 164 -4.93 5.62 3.23
CA LEU A 164 -3.70 5.05 2.69
C LEU A 164 -2.52 5.97 3.01
N ALA A 165 -1.39 5.37 3.35
CA ALA A 165 -0.11 6.07 3.41
C ALA A 165 0.90 5.41 2.49
N VAL A 166 1.79 6.21 1.90
CA VAL A 166 2.96 5.74 1.14
C VAL A 166 4.20 6.33 1.77
N THR A 167 5.20 5.49 2.05
CA THR A 167 6.49 5.93 2.58
C THR A 167 7.64 5.42 1.72
N ALA A 168 8.66 6.24 1.52
CA ALA A 168 9.79 6.01 0.62
C ALA A 168 11.14 6.30 1.30
N ASN A 169 11.33 5.86 2.56
CA ASN A 169 12.50 6.19 3.38
C ASN A 169 13.84 5.80 2.75
N ASP A 170 13.86 4.73 1.95
CA ASP A 170 15.09 4.13 1.44
C ASP A 170 15.59 4.73 0.11
N PHE A 171 14.90 5.75 -0.40
CA PHE A 171 15.30 6.43 -1.63
C PHE A 171 16.28 7.59 -1.32
N THR A 172 17.23 7.81 -2.20
CA THR A 172 18.19 8.94 -2.10
C THR A 172 17.48 10.29 -2.15
N ASN A 173 16.50 10.44 -3.05
CA ASN A 173 15.55 11.54 -3.06
C ASN A 173 14.17 10.96 -2.74
N ASN A 174 13.86 10.90 -1.47
CA ASN A 174 12.77 10.11 -0.91
C ASN A 174 11.44 10.86 -0.77
N THR A 175 11.28 12.02 -1.38
CA THR A 175 10.02 12.75 -1.37
C THR A 175 9.03 12.17 -2.36
N VAL A 176 7.85 11.80 -1.88
CA VAL A 176 6.71 11.40 -2.71
C VAL A 176 6.04 12.67 -3.26
N GLN A 177 6.19 12.91 -4.56
CA GLN A 177 5.74 14.14 -5.22
C GLN A 177 4.37 13.99 -5.90
N GLN A 178 4.01 12.78 -6.28
CA GLN A 178 2.69 12.45 -6.84
C GLN A 178 2.25 11.10 -6.30
N CYS A 179 0.98 10.99 -5.93
CA CYS A 179 0.40 9.74 -5.47
C CYS A 179 -1.10 9.70 -5.74
N ALA A 180 -1.55 8.61 -6.34
CA ALA A 180 -2.95 8.24 -6.47
C ALA A 180 -3.04 6.71 -6.47
N ALA A 181 -4.12 6.16 -5.93
CA ALA A 181 -4.30 4.72 -5.86
C ALA A 181 -5.75 4.31 -6.08
N THR A 182 -5.94 3.10 -6.58
CA THR A 182 -7.22 2.39 -6.54
C THR A 182 -7.08 1.21 -5.58
N VAL A 183 -7.98 1.13 -4.61
CA VAL A 183 -8.16 -0.06 -3.78
C VAL A 183 -9.37 -0.82 -4.31
N SER A 184 -9.18 -2.05 -4.73
CA SER A 184 -10.21 -2.92 -5.27
C SER A 184 -10.37 -4.19 -4.43
N ASN A 185 -11.38 -4.97 -4.78
CA ASN A 185 -11.84 -6.13 -4.02
C ASN A 185 -12.35 -5.75 -2.61
N LEU A 186 -12.87 -4.53 -2.49
CA LEU A 186 -13.66 -4.10 -1.34
C LEU A 186 -15.03 -4.79 -1.35
N ASN A 187 -15.86 -4.53 -0.35
CA ASN A 187 -17.29 -4.85 -0.40
C ASN A 187 -17.90 -4.27 -1.69
N SER A 188 -19.11 -4.67 -2.05
CA SER A 188 -19.81 -4.15 -3.25
C SER A 188 -19.72 -2.63 -3.32
N ASN A 189 -19.80 -2.05 -4.53
CA ASN A 189 -19.78 -0.58 -4.68
C ASN A 189 -20.91 0.10 -3.91
N SER A 190 -22.03 -0.61 -3.73
CA SER A 190 -23.17 -0.21 -2.91
C SER A 190 -23.80 -1.42 -2.25
N ILE A 191 -24.51 -1.17 -1.15
CA ILE A 191 -25.29 -2.15 -0.38
C ILE A 191 -26.70 -1.61 -0.24
N THR A 192 -27.69 -2.45 -0.46
CA THR A 192 -29.08 -2.14 -0.08
C THR A 192 -29.23 -2.45 1.40
N TRP A 193 -29.52 -1.41 2.19
CA TRP A 193 -29.88 -1.52 3.59
C TRP A 193 -31.38 -1.46 3.75
N ASN A 194 -31.97 -2.36 4.54
CA ASN A 194 -33.39 -2.37 4.86
C ASN A 194 -33.59 -1.88 6.29
N ALA A 195 -34.68 -1.14 6.52
CA ALA A 195 -34.99 -0.55 7.83
C ALA A 195 -35.15 -1.59 8.97
N GLY A 196 -35.38 -2.86 8.65
CA GLY A 196 -35.37 -3.97 9.59
C GLY A 196 -33.97 -4.39 10.06
N GLN A 197 -32.89 -3.98 9.36
CA GLN A 197 -31.51 -4.35 9.66
C GLN A 197 -30.88 -3.36 10.63
N THR A 198 -30.08 -3.86 11.56
CA THR A 198 -29.32 -3.06 12.53
C THR A 198 -27.93 -2.66 12.04
N ALA A 199 -27.45 -3.25 10.94
CA ALA A 199 -26.15 -3.00 10.35
C ALA A 199 -26.16 -3.22 8.84
N LEU A 200 -25.12 -2.71 8.15
CA LEU A 200 -24.86 -3.01 6.74
C LEU A 200 -24.30 -4.42 6.56
N SER A 201 -24.59 -5.05 5.43
CA SER A 201 -24.03 -6.34 5.05
C SER A 201 -22.51 -6.25 4.79
N THR A 202 -21.76 -7.29 5.20
CA THR A 202 -20.30 -7.39 5.05
C THR A 202 -19.85 -8.34 3.93
N GLY A 203 -20.80 -9.07 3.29
CA GLY A 203 -20.49 -10.22 2.41
C GLY A 203 -20.30 -9.89 0.94
N GLY A 204 -20.60 -8.68 0.48
CA GLY A 204 -20.47 -8.27 -0.93
C GLY A 204 -19.02 -8.25 -1.42
N THR A 205 -18.80 -8.28 -2.73
CA THR A 205 -17.48 -8.29 -3.38
C THR A 205 -17.44 -7.37 -4.59
N GLY A 206 -16.21 -7.07 -5.07
CA GLY A 206 -16.00 -6.37 -6.35
C GLY A 206 -16.06 -4.85 -6.27
N GLY A 207 -16.21 -4.27 -5.08
CA GLY A 207 -16.15 -2.82 -4.89
C GLY A 207 -14.74 -2.26 -5.06
N ALA A 208 -14.67 -0.99 -5.48
CA ALA A 208 -13.42 -0.26 -5.61
C ALA A 208 -13.58 1.21 -5.20
N VAL A 209 -12.50 1.79 -4.65
CA VAL A 209 -12.43 3.19 -4.26
C VAL A 209 -11.11 3.78 -4.75
N ASN A 210 -11.18 4.96 -5.34
CA ASN A 210 -10.01 5.74 -5.74
C ASN A 210 -9.60 6.67 -4.61
N PHE A 211 -8.31 6.62 -4.28
CA PHE A 211 -7.68 7.43 -3.23
C PHE A 211 -6.84 8.53 -3.84
N SER A 212 -6.93 9.72 -3.28
CA SER A 212 -6.15 10.90 -3.65
C SER A 212 -5.42 11.48 -2.44
N TRP A 213 -4.36 12.23 -2.71
CA TRP A 213 -3.53 12.89 -1.73
C TRP A 213 -3.58 14.39 -1.90
N SER A 214 -3.88 15.12 -0.85
CA SER A 214 -3.88 16.59 -0.83
C SER A 214 -2.52 17.17 -0.43
N ILE A 215 -1.74 16.42 0.35
CA ILE A 215 -0.42 16.83 0.85
C ILE A 215 0.62 15.84 0.33
N LEU A 216 1.59 16.38 -0.39
CA LEU A 216 2.68 15.65 -1.05
C LEU A 216 4.02 16.32 -0.67
N ASN A 217 5.11 15.94 -1.33
CA ASN A 217 6.48 16.43 -1.12
C ASN A 217 7.04 16.10 0.27
N ALA A 218 6.70 14.93 0.80
CA ALA A 218 7.25 14.38 2.04
C ALA A 218 7.71 12.94 1.83
N VAL A 219 8.52 12.43 2.76
CA VAL A 219 8.99 11.03 2.78
C VAL A 219 7.82 10.07 2.99
N THR A 220 6.88 10.47 3.81
CA THR A 220 5.62 9.76 4.05
C THR A 220 4.46 10.70 3.73
N VAL A 221 3.58 10.24 2.88
CA VAL A 221 2.36 10.97 2.49
C VAL A 221 1.13 10.13 2.82
N SER A 222 0.08 10.79 3.29
CA SER A 222 -1.20 10.14 3.59
C SER A 222 -2.30 10.68 2.68
N SER A 223 -3.18 9.78 2.23
CA SER A 223 -4.36 10.15 1.45
C SER A 223 -5.37 10.93 2.30
N ASN A 224 -6.36 11.50 1.66
CA ASN A 224 -7.61 11.84 2.32
C ASN A 224 -8.21 10.58 2.98
N VAL A 225 -9.04 10.78 4.00
CA VAL A 225 -9.79 9.68 4.63
C VAL A 225 -11.04 9.39 3.82
N TYR A 226 -11.25 8.13 3.51
CA TYR A 226 -12.40 7.64 2.74
C TYR A 226 -13.31 6.79 3.61
N LYS A 227 -14.63 6.89 3.38
CA LYS A 227 -15.61 6.02 4.00
C LYS A 227 -15.74 4.79 3.11
N VAL A 228 -15.50 3.61 3.68
CA VAL A 228 -15.65 2.34 2.99
C VAL A 228 -16.74 1.50 3.66
N LEU A 229 -17.47 0.75 2.86
CA LEU A 229 -18.48 -0.18 3.38
C LEU A 229 -17.80 -1.25 4.23
N PRO A 230 -18.44 -1.70 5.33
CA PRO A 230 -17.88 -2.73 6.19
C PRO A 230 -17.72 -4.03 5.40
N GLN A 231 -16.71 -4.82 5.75
CA GLN A 231 -16.41 -6.08 5.04
C GLN A 231 -15.81 -7.13 5.95
N ASN A 232 -16.05 -8.38 5.60
CA ASN A 232 -15.36 -9.54 6.15
C ASN A 232 -13.91 -9.60 5.66
N SER A 233 -13.11 -10.43 6.30
CA SER A 233 -11.70 -10.64 5.92
C SER A 233 -11.56 -11.08 4.46
N ARG A 234 -10.75 -10.36 3.69
CA ARG A 234 -10.43 -10.66 2.29
C ARG A 234 -9.08 -10.07 1.87
N THR A 235 -8.62 -10.46 0.68
CA THR A 235 -7.44 -9.87 0.07
C THR A 235 -7.84 -8.65 -0.75
N LEU A 236 -7.30 -7.49 -0.42
CA LEU A 236 -7.44 -6.26 -1.20
C LEU A 236 -6.33 -6.16 -2.23
N THR A 237 -6.64 -5.58 -3.38
CA THR A 237 -5.63 -5.16 -4.35
C THR A 237 -5.49 -3.64 -4.31
N ILE A 238 -4.28 -3.16 -3.99
CA ILE A 238 -3.93 -1.75 -3.97
C ILE A 238 -3.04 -1.48 -5.16
N LYS A 239 -3.53 -0.72 -6.13
CA LYS A 239 -2.77 -0.30 -7.31
C LYS A 239 -2.44 1.18 -7.19
N LEU A 240 -1.14 1.53 -7.14
CA LEU A 240 -0.71 2.91 -7.24
C LEU A 240 -0.80 3.33 -8.72
N THR A 241 -1.86 4.04 -9.05
CA THR A 241 -2.13 4.49 -10.44
C THR A 241 -1.21 5.63 -10.84
N THR A 242 -0.85 6.47 -9.88
CA THR A 242 0.18 7.51 -10.01
C THR A 242 1.12 7.39 -8.84
N LEU A 243 2.42 7.35 -9.10
CA LEU A 243 3.46 7.40 -8.08
C LEU A 243 4.69 8.09 -8.67
N ARG A 244 5.16 9.17 -8.02
CA ARG A 244 6.43 9.81 -8.31
C ARG A 244 7.21 9.98 -7.02
N ILE A 245 8.42 9.42 -6.99
CA ILE A 245 9.37 9.55 -5.88
C ILE A 245 10.60 10.27 -6.40
N GLY A 246 10.88 11.45 -5.86
CA GLY A 246 11.91 12.34 -6.41
C GLY A 246 11.64 12.61 -7.90
N ASN A 247 12.61 12.29 -8.75
CA ASN A 247 12.50 12.50 -10.19
C ASN A 247 11.96 11.29 -10.98
N ILE A 248 11.61 10.19 -10.32
CA ILE A 248 11.26 8.93 -10.98
C ILE A 248 9.76 8.68 -10.89
N GLN A 249 9.17 8.35 -12.05
CA GLN A 249 7.76 8.06 -12.21
C GLN A 249 7.52 6.54 -12.25
N TYR A 250 6.55 6.06 -11.44
CA TYR A 250 6.17 4.64 -11.34
C TYR A 250 4.68 4.40 -11.62
N ASN A 251 4.08 5.15 -12.55
CA ASN A 251 2.65 5.05 -12.83
C ASN A 251 2.23 3.65 -13.22
N ASN A 252 1.19 3.13 -12.55
CA ASN A 252 0.61 1.81 -12.76
C ASN A 252 1.57 0.61 -12.57
N ARG A 253 2.77 0.82 -12.04
CA ARG A 253 3.77 -0.24 -11.87
C ARG A 253 3.73 -0.92 -10.51
N VAL A 254 3.14 -0.28 -9.51
CA VAL A 254 3.05 -0.82 -8.15
C VAL A 254 1.65 -1.37 -7.91
N THR A 255 1.54 -2.67 -7.76
CA THR A 255 0.32 -3.35 -7.35
C THR A 255 0.63 -4.27 -6.18
N VAL A 256 -0.11 -4.12 -5.09
CA VAL A 256 0.10 -4.85 -3.86
C VAL A 256 -1.17 -5.57 -3.45
N ASN A 257 -1.05 -6.85 -3.09
CA ASN A 257 -2.15 -7.62 -2.55
C ASN A 257 -2.02 -7.66 -1.02
N ALA A 258 -2.99 -7.08 -0.33
CA ALA A 258 -3.05 -7.04 1.13
C ALA A 258 -4.10 -8.05 1.62
N SER A 259 -3.65 -9.21 2.12
CA SER A 259 -4.53 -10.30 2.57
C SER A 259 -5.07 -10.08 3.98
N GLY A 260 -6.19 -10.73 4.29
CA GLY A 260 -6.77 -10.76 5.64
C GLY A 260 -7.38 -9.42 6.08
N ARG A 261 -7.87 -8.56 5.16
CA ARG A 261 -8.37 -7.23 5.50
C ARG A 261 -9.84 -7.24 5.81
N GLN A 262 -10.16 -6.97 7.08
CA GLN A 262 -11.51 -6.81 7.61
C GLN A 262 -11.72 -5.36 8.03
N PHE A 263 -12.88 -4.81 7.71
CA PHE A 263 -13.29 -3.47 8.13
C PHE A 263 -14.62 -3.56 8.86
N ALA A 264 -14.61 -3.26 10.15
CA ALA A 264 -15.81 -3.21 10.96
C ALA A 264 -16.54 -1.86 10.82
N ALA A 265 -17.84 -1.84 10.99
CA ALA A 265 -18.62 -0.62 11.08
C ALA A 265 -18.07 0.32 12.18
N GLY A 266 -17.92 1.60 11.87
CA GLY A 266 -17.34 2.60 12.77
C GLY A 266 -15.85 2.46 13.05
N GLY A 267 -15.18 1.45 12.47
CA GLY A 267 -13.72 1.25 12.63
C GLY A 267 -12.90 2.24 11.83
N ASN A 268 -11.66 2.48 12.28
CA ASN A 268 -10.69 3.37 11.64
C ASN A 268 -9.45 2.57 11.27
N TYR A 269 -9.04 2.65 10.01
CA TYR A 269 -7.96 1.84 9.47
C TYR A 269 -7.00 2.69 8.65
N LYS A 270 -5.72 2.37 8.77
CA LYS A 270 -4.65 2.92 7.93
C LYS A 270 -3.90 1.76 7.27
N ILE A 271 -3.76 1.82 5.96
CA ILE A 271 -2.90 0.92 5.21
C ILE A 271 -1.66 1.71 4.79
N THR A 272 -0.50 1.23 5.21
CA THR A 272 0.78 1.82 4.82
C THR A 272 1.43 0.96 3.74
N VAL A 273 1.71 1.58 2.60
CA VAL A 273 2.55 1.02 1.53
C VAL A 273 3.95 1.56 1.76
N LYS A 274 4.83 0.73 2.28
CA LYS A 274 6.22 1.09 2.55
C LYS A 274 7.11 0.58 1.43
N ILE A 275 7.86 1.45 0.80
CA ILE A 275 8.84 1.11 -0.22
C ILE A 275 10.20 1.03 0.47
N THR A 276 10.81 -0.17 0.46
CA THR A 276 12.03 -0.47 1.19
C THR A 276 13.14 -0.91 0.22
N GLY A 277 14.39 -0.71 0.61
CA GLY A 277 15.53 -1.22 -0.14
C GLY A 277 15.54 -2.74 -0.15
N ASN A 278 15.77 -3.30 -1.34
CA ASN A 278 15.91 -4.75 -1.55
C ASN A 278 17.39 -5.16 -1.40
N GLY A 279 17.98 -4.88 -0.24
CA GLY A 279 19.39 -5.13 -0.01
C GLY A 279 19.65 -6.02 1.21
N ILE A 280 20.79 -6.71 1.18
CA ILE A 280 21.24 -7.64 2.21
C ILE A 280 22.53 -7.09 2.83
N THR A 281 22.52 -6.79 4.11
CA THR A 281 23.71 -6.23 4.79
C THR A 281 24.66 -7.33 5.23
N VAL A 282 25.89 -7.30 4.67
CA VAL A 282 27.00 -8.21 4.98
C VAL A 282 28.33 -7.47 4.79
N GLY A 283 29.29 -7.68 5.69
CA GLY A 283 30.63 -7.10 5.59
C GLY A 283 30.65 -5.57 5.62
N GLY A 284 29.68 -4.94 6.31
CA GLY A 284 29.56 -3.49 6.42
C GLY A 284 29.00 -2.78 5.19
N ALA A 285 28.50 -3.53 4.19
CA ALA A 285 27.83 -2.99 3.02
C ALA A 285 26.45 -3.63 2.82
N THR A 286 25.52 -2.89 2.23
CA THR A 286 24.21 -3.41 1.82
C THR A 286 24.24 -3.77 0.35
N TRP A 287 24.17 -5.06 0.05
CA TRP A 287 24.26 -5.66 -1.28
C TRP A 287 22.89 -5.78 -1.92
N ALA A 288 22.79 -5.49 -3.22
CA ALA A 288 21.56 -5.76 -3.97
C ALA A 288 21.22 -7.26 -3.95
N LYS A 289 19.93 -7.59 -4.04
CA LYS A 289 19.45 -8.99 -4.03
C LYS A 289 19.95 -9.77 -5.24
N GLY A 290 19.98 -9.15 -6.42
CA GLY A 290 20.42 -9.75 -7.68
C GLY A 290 21.59 -9.01 -8.32
N ASN A 291 22.23 -9.63 -9.32
CA ASN A 291 23.23 -8.97 -10.16
C ASN A 291 22.56 -7.91 -11.03
N VAL A 292 23.29 -6.83 -11.34
CA VAL A 292 22.79 -5.86 -12.31
C VAL A 292 22.88 -6.43 -13.73
N TYR A 293 21.85 -6.16 -14.54
CA TYR A 293 21.86 -6.48 -15.96
C TYR A 293 21.25 -5.33 -16.78
N LYS A 294 21.57 -5.30 -18.09
CA LYS A 294 21.06 -4.34 -19.06
C LYS A 294 20.07 -5.02 -20.01
N SER A 295 18.92 -4.39 -20.23
CA SER A 295 17.95 -4.79 -21.23
C SER A 295 17.51 -3.57 -22.03
N GLY A 296 17.82 -3.53 -23.33
CA GLY A 296 17.71 -2.33 -24.13
C GLY A 296 18.57 -1.19 -23.56
N ASN A 297 17.97 -0.06 -23.26
CA ASN A 297 18.65 1.09 -22.66
C ASN A 297 18.50 1.18 -21.13
N ASN A 298 17.84 0.21 -20.49
CA ASN A 298 17.54 0.23 -19.07
C ASN A 298 18.38 -0.78 -18.28
N PHE A 299 18.55 -0.50 -16.98
CA PHE A 299 19.31 -1.31 -16.05
C PHE A 299 18.42 -1.79 -14.93
N TYR A 300 18.56 -3.08 -14.55
CA TYR A 300 17.72 -3.76 -13.59
C TYR A 300 18.57 -4.68 -12.70
N PHE A 301 18.01 -5.12 -11.58
CA PHE A 301 18.54 -6.24 -10.83
C PHE A 301 17.84 -7.54 -11.22
N GLU A 302 18.58 -8.65 -11.16
CA GLU A 302 17.99 -9.98 -11.21
C GLU A 302 17.02 -10.16 -10.05
N SER A 303 15.88 -10.80 -10.31
CA SER A 303 14.81 -11.02 -9.32
C SER A 303 15.21 -11.95 -8.16
N SER A 304 16.32 -12.67 -8.31
CA SER A 304 16.85 -13.57 -7.29
C SER A 304 18.37 -13.48 -7.18
N GLN A 305 18.90 -13.91 -6.04
CA GLN A 305 20.35 -13.95 -5.84
C GLN A 305 21.08 -14.87 -6.82
N SER A 306 20.42 -15.94 -7.28
CA SER A 306 20.93 -16.91 -8.25
C SER A 306 20.64 -16.56 -9.71
N GLY A 307 19.91 -15.45 -9.96
CA GLY A 307 19.56 -14.98 -11.29
C GLY A 307 20.77 -14.48 -12.07
N TYR A 308 20.80 -14.76 -13.37
CA TYR A 308 21.72 -14.15 -14.33
C TYR A 308 21.18 -14.33 -15.75
N HIS A 309 21.47 -13.36 -16.61
CA HIS A 309 21.22 -13.47 -18.03
C HIS A 309 22.37 -14.24 -18.68
N SER A 310 22.10 -15.49 -19.08
CA SER A 310 23.03 -16.32 -19.82
C SER A 310 22.92 -16.03 -21.32
N GLY A 311 24.03 -15.87 -21.99
CA GLY A 311 24.07 -15.88 -23.44
C GLY A 311 25.07 -14.90 -24.03
N THR A 312 25.32 -15.09 -25.30
CA THR A 312 26.23 -14.32 -26.13
C THR A 312 25.83 -12.84 -26.29
N GLN A 313 24.63 -12.48 -25.87
CA GLN A 313 24.12 -11.08 -25.85
C GLN A 313 23.98 -10.57 -24.41
N GLY A 314 25.02 -10.66 -23.68
CA GLY A 314 25.27 -10.49 -22.31
C GLY A 314 24.81 -9.23 -21.61
N GLY A 315 23.57 -9.15 -21.19
CA GLY A 315 23.12 -8.10 -20.29
C GLY A 315 23.77 -8.07 -18.91
N SER A 316 24.46 -9.13 -18.46
CA SER A 316 25.01 -9.26 -17.10
C SER A 316 26.51 -9.04 -16.97
N PHE A 317 27.24 -8.81 -18.05
CA PHE A 317 28.69 -8.66 -18.05
C PHE A 317 29.10 -7.27 -18.52
N PHE A 318 29.79 -6.54 -17.67
CA PHE A 318 30.21 -5.16 -17.96
C PHE A 318 31.73 -5.05 -17.92
N GLY A 319 32.31 -4.29 -18.87
CA GLY A 319 33.69 -3.82 -18.76
C GLY A 319 33.84 -2.83 -17.60
N TRP A 320 35.06 -2.43 -17.29
CA TRP A 320 35.31 -1.48 -16.21
C TRP A 320 34.90 -0.05 -16.62
N ASN A 321 34.19 0.65 -15.72
CA ASN A 321 33.77 2.04 -15.94
C ASN A 321 32.93 2.24 -17.22
N THR A 322 32.01 1.31 -17.53
CA THR A 322 31.14 1.43 -18.71
C THR A 322 29.75 0.90 -18.44
N THR A 323 28.76 1.52 -19.06
CA THR A 323 27.38 1.04 -19.12
C THR A 323 27.13 0.13 -20.33
N SER A 324 28.15 -0.13 -21.14
CA SER A 324 28.06 -1.13 -22.22
C SER A 324 28.24 -2.53 -21.65
N SER A 325 27.32 -3.42 -22.00
CA SER A 325 27.43 -4.86 -21.75
C SER A 325 28.14 -5.60 -22.89
N ASP A 326 28.76 -4.86 -23.80
CA ASP A 326 29.54 -5.40 -24.91
C ASP A 326 30.98 -5.68 -24.53
N ASN A 327 31.59 -6.65 -25.20
CA ASN A 327 33.01 -6.98 -25.01
C ASN A 327 33.93 -5.85 -25.44
N ASN A 328 35.10 -5.78 -24.81
CA ASN A 328 36.20 -4.87 -25.14
C ASN A 328 35.88 -3.38 -24.99
N THR A 329 34.84 -3.00 -24.30
CA THR A 329 34.56 -1.59 -23.96
C THR A 329 34.91 -1.30 -22.51
N TYR A 330 35.63 -0.21 -22.27
CA TYR A 330 35.84 0.35 -20.94
C TYR A 330 35.81 1.89 -21.01
N GLY A 331 35.46 2.53 -19.93
CA GLY A 331 35.17 3.97 -19.91
C GLY A 331 36.32 4.86 -19.45
N GLY A 332 37.59 4.45 -19.72
CA GLY A 332 38.75 5.25 -19.36
C GLY A 332 39.48 4.77 -18.09
N SER A 333 40.50 5.52 -17.65
CA SER A 333 41.40 5.14 -16.55
C SER A 333 40.91 5.48 -15.14
N SER A 334 39.88 6.29 -15.01
CA SER A 334 39.26 6.69 -13.73
C SER A 334 37.80 6.28 -13.70
N PHE A 335 37.38 5.66 -12.61
CA PHE A 335 35.98 5.24 -12.45
C PHE A 335 35.07 6.46 -12.25
N SER A 336 33.93 6.49 -12.98
CA SER A 336 32.94 7.54 -12.92
C SER A 336 31.56 6.97 -12.65
N SER A 337 30.79 7.61 -11.77
CA SER A 337 29.39 7.25 -11.52
C SER A 337 28.51 7.37 -12.77
N ASN A 338 28.87 8.27 -13.71
CA ASN A 338 28.16 8.41 -14.97
C ASN A 338 28.23 7.16 -15.85
N ASN A 339 29.26 6.35 -15.68
CA ASN A 339 29.52 5.11 -16.42
C ASN A 339 29.26 3.85 -15.57
N ASP A 340 28.73 4.01 -14.35
CA ASP A 340 28.45 2.91 -13.44
C ASP A 340 27.09 2.27 -13.76
N PRO A 341 27.03 0.99 -14.16
CA PRO A 341 25.77 0.31 -14.42
C PRO A 341 24.86 0.25 -13.18
N CYS A 342 25.43 0.15 -11.99
CA CYS A 342 24.65 0.16 -10.74
C CYS A 342 23.97 1.50 -10.49
N ASP A 343 24.61 2.60 -10.85
CA ASP A 343 24.07 3.95 -10.72
C ASP A 343 22.88 4.21 -11.64
N LYS A 344 22.76 3.42 -12.73
CA LYS A 344 21.67 3.52 -13.70
C LYS A 344 20.43 2.73 -13.32
N VAL A 345 20.50 1.85 -12.32
CA VAL A 345 19.30 1.17 -11.81
C VAL A 345 18.41 2.18 -11.12
N ALA A 346 17.12 2.19 -11.48
CA ALA A 346 16.16 3.13 -10.90
C ALA A 346 15.80 2.75 -9.45
N PRO A 347 15.71 3.73 -8.52
CA PRO A 347 16.03 5.15 -8.68
C PRO A 347 17.56 5.36 -8.80
N GLN A 348 17.95 6.14 -9.81
CA GLN A 348 19.38 6.42 -10.05
C GLN A 348 20.05 7.03 -8.81
N HIS A 349 21.35 6.86 -8.70
CA HIS A 349 22.21 7.35 -7.61
C HIS A 349 21.99 6.68 -6.24
N THR A 350 21.25 5.58 -6.20
CA THR A 350 21.04 4.79 -4.96
C THR A 350 22.09 3.69 -4.79
N TRP A 351 22.49 3.08 -5.90
CA TRP A 351 23.40 1.96 -5.93
C TRP A 351 24.71 2.32 -6.64
N CYS A 352 25.78 1.62 -6.31
CA CYS A 352 27.04 1.75 -6.99
C CYS A 352 27.76 0.40 -7.11
N THR A 353 28.68 0.32 -8.07
CA THR A 353 29.61 -0.81 -8.16
C THR A 353 30.48 -0.84 -6.89
N PRO A 354 30.60 -2.00 -6.21
CA PRO A 354 31.36 -2.10 -4.96
C PRO A 354 32.82 -1.73 -5.14
N THR A 355 33.45 -1.17 -4.12
CA THR A 355 34.90 -0.98 -4.05
C THR A 355 35.60 -2.31 -3.78
N ALA A 356 36.90 -2.37 -4.03
CA ALA A 356 37.75 -3.53 -3.68
C ALA A 356 37.63 -3.88 -2.19
N ASN A 357 37.63 -2.88 -1.30
CA ASN A 357 37.49 -3.09 0.14
C ASN A 357 36.13 -3.70 0.51
N GLN A 358 35.05 -3.28 -0.14
CA GLN A 358 33.72 -3.87 0.09
C GLN A 358 33.64 -5.33 -0.36
N LEU A 359 34.23 -5.67 -1.53
CA LEU A 359 34.36 -7.05 -1.98
C LEU A 359 35.24 -7.88 -1.06
N GLN A 360 36.36 -7.31 -0.56
CA GLN A 360 37.22 -7.96 0.42
C GLN A 360 36.46 -8.24 1.73
N ASN A 361 35.70 -7.28 2.23
CA ASN A 361 34.88 -7.44 3.45
C ASN A 361 33.80 -8.49 3.26
N LEU A 362 33.16 -8.55 2.07
CA LEU A 362 32.23 -9.62 1.73
C LEU A 362 32.94 -10.98 1.78
N GLY A 363 34.07 -11.12 1.12
CA GLY A 363 34.86 -12.34 1.14
C GLY A 363 35.33 -12.73 2.56
N ASN A 364 35.65 -11.77 3.43
CA ASN A 364 36.06 -11.99 4.82
C ASN A 364 34.90 -12.36 5.73
N SER A 365 33.64 -12.13 5.32
CA SER A 365 32.45 -12.44 6.12
C SER A 365 32.12 -13.94 6.22
N GLY A 366 32.95 -14.79 5.70
CA GLY A 366 32.79 -16.25 5.63
C GLY A 366 32.33 -16.67 4.23
N TYR A 367 33.00 -17.69 3.70
CA TYR A 367 32.72 -18.25 2.38
C TYR A 367 32.37 -19.74 2.46
N ARG A 368 31.40 -20.15 1.67
CA ARG A 368 31.02 -21.53 1.43
C ARG A 368 30.57 -21.71 -0.02
N SER A 369 31.13 -22.66 -0.76
CA SER A 369 30.58 -23.02 -2.08
C SER A 369 29.30 -23.82 -1.95
N GLY A 370 28.40 -23.72 -2.94
CA GLY A 370 27.16 -24.47 -2.95
C GLY A 370 26.22 -24.11 -4.10
N TYR A 371 24.97 -24.56 -3.98
CA TYR A 371 23.94 -24.34 -4.99
C TYR A 371 22.75 -23.60 -4.40
N LEU A 372 22.22 -22.65 -5.15
CA LEU A 372 20.93 -21.98 -4.90
C LEU A 372 20.09 -22.03 -6.18
N ASN A 373 18.88 -22.60 -6.10
CA ASN A 373 18.00 -22.81 -7.25
C ASN A 373 18.71 -23.48 -8.44
N SER A 374 19.43 -24.57 -8.17
CA SER A 374 20.23 -25.34 -9.14
C SER A 374 21.37 -24.56 -9.81
N LYS A 375 21.70 -23.36 -9.35
CA LYS A 375 22.84 -22.57 -9.81
C LYS A 375 23.98 -22.70 -8.82
N ARG A 376 25.19 -23.03 -9.32
CA ARG A 376 26.40 -23.08 -8.51
C ARG A 376 26.89 -21.69 -8.17
N GLY A 377 27.46 -21.50 -6.97
CA GLY A 377 27.99 -20.22 -6.56
C GLY A 377 28.62 -20.24 -5.17
N GLY A 378 28.85 -19.05 -4.64
CA GLY A 378 29.38 -18.82 -3.31
C GLY A 378 28.36 -18.17 -2.38
N PHE A 379 28.25 -18.70 -1.17
CA PHE A 379 27.54 -18.11 -0.05
C PHE A 379 28.50 -17.31 0.82
N PHE A 380 28.07 -16.14 1.26
CA PHE A 380 28.83 -15.20 2.08
C PHE A 380 28.00 -14.70 3.27
N GLY A 381 28.67 -14.34 4.37
CA GLY A 381 28.00 -13.73 5.52
C GLY A 381 27.02 -14.62 6.25
N GLY A 382 27.34 -15.91 6.40
CA GLY A 382 26.43 -16.88 7.00
C GLY A 382 25.22 -17.15 6.10
N ASP A 383 25.48 -17.40 4.83
CA ASP A 383 24.51 -17.71 3.77
C ASP A 383 23.52 -16.59 3.40
N LYS A 384 23.78 -15.37 3.83
CA LYS A 384 22.92 -14.22 3.55
C LYS A 384 23.02 -13.73 2.10
N VAL A 385 24.24 -13.66 1.55
CA VAL A 385 24.48 -13.26 0.16
C VAL A 385 24.95 -14.47 -0.64
N PHE A 386 24.25 -14.76 -1.73
CA PHE A 386 24.65 -15.74 -2.72
C PHE A 386 25.11 -15.06 -4.01
N LEU A 387 26.28 -15.38 -4.50
CA LEU A 387 26.82 -14.94 -5.79
C LEU A 387 26.93 -16.14 -6.72
N PRO A 388 26.21 -16.20 -7.87
CA PRO A 388 26.33 -17.29 -8.81
C PRO A 388 27.70 -17.32 -9.50
N ALA A 389 28.26 -18.52 -9.74
CA ALA A 389 29.51 -18.73 -10.45
C ALA A 389 29.27 -18.66 -11.95
N ILE A 390 29.17 -17.45 -12.51
CA ILE A 390 28.85 -17.23 -13.92
C ILE A 390 30.05 -16.87 -14.80
N GLY A 391 31.26 -17.03 -14.27
CA GLY A 391 32.47 -16.77 -15.01
C GLY A 391 32.73 -15.30 -15.32
N ASN A 392 33.56 -15.06 -16.30
CA ASN A 392 33.81 -13.76 -16.93
C ASN A 392 33.61 -13.86 -18.43
N ARG A 393 33.41 -12.74 -19.10
CA ARG A 393 33.28 -12.67 -20.55
C ARG A 393 34.52 -12.05 -21.19
N GLY A 394 35.28 -12.88 -21.91
CA GLY A 394 36.32 -12.43 -22.81
C GLY A 394 35.74 -11.98 -24.16
N LYS A 395 36.61 -11.72 -25.14
CA LYS A 395 36.21 -11.16 -26.44
C LYS A 395 35.09 -11.94 -27.16
N ASN A 396 35.09 -13.26 -27.10
CA ASN A 396 34.18 -14.11 -27.88
C ASN A 396 33.38 -15.10 -27.02
N ASN A 397 33.79 -15.40 -25.81
CA ASN A 397 33.23 -16.47 -24.98
C ASN A 397 33.09 -16.08 -23.51
N VAL A 398 32.14 -16.73 -22.83
CA VAL A 398 32.09 -16.76 -21.37
C VAL A 398 33.03 -17.86 -20.91
N ASN A 399 34.03 -17.48 -20.13
CA ASN A 399 35.06 -18.38 -19.60
C ASN A 399 34.69 -18.78 -18.17
N TYR A 400 35.13 -19.97 -17.74
CA TYR A 400 35.02 -20.49 -16.37
C TYR A 400 33.59 -20.64 -15.83
N TRP A 401 32.57 -20.63 -16.70
CA TRP A 401 31.20 -20.95 -16.35
C TRP A 401 31.00 -22.48 -16.39
N PRO A 402 30.30 -23.08 -15.41
CA PRO A 402 29.75 -22.55 -14.18
C PRO A 402 30.64 -22.74 -12.94
N GLU A 403 31.94 -22.73 -13.09
CA GLU A 403 32.91 -23.19 -12.06
C GLU A 403 33.39 -22.07 -11.15
N THR A 404 33.61 -20.88 -11.71
CA THR A 404 34.21 -19.75 -10.99
C THR A 404 33.31 -18.50 -11.08
N GLY A 405 33.18 -17.80 -9.96
CA GLY A 405 32.54 -16.49 -9.90
C GLY A 405 33.60 -15.38 -9.92
N TYR A 406 33.36 -14.37 -10.74
CA TYR A 406 34.21 -13.17 -10.85
C TYR A 406 33.30 -11.95 -10.67
N TYR A 407 33.55 -11.12 -9.68
CA TYR A 407 32.72 -9.94 -9.39
C TYR A 407 33.55 -8.68 -9.35
N ARG A 408 33.25 -7.74 -10.24
CA ARG A 408 34.04 -6.53 -10.49
C ARG A 408 33.87 -5.49 -9.37
N SER A 409 35.01 -4.78 -9.09
CA SER A 409 34.99 -3.57 -8.26
C SER A 409 35.06 -2.30 -9.10
N SER A 410 34.74 -1.16 -8.48
CA SER A 410 34.96 0.18 -8.99
C SER A 410 36.40 0.66 -8.78
N THR A 411 37.24 -0.10 -8.04
CA THR A 411 38.62 0.27 -7.73
C THR A 411 39.56 -0.17 -8.83
N GLY A 412 40.24 0.79 -9.46
CA GLY A 412 41.26 0.53 -10.45
C GLY A 412 42.56 0.01 -9.81
N ALA A 413 43.34 -0.76 -10.60
CA ALA A 413 44.71 -1.17 -10.30
C ALA A 413 45.66 -0.64 -11.38
N SER A 414 46.95 -0.77 -11.19
CA SER A 414 47.94 -0.34 -12.17
C SER A 414 47.82 -1.11 -13.51
N GLY A 415 48.17 -0.48 -14.63
CA GLY A 415 48.30 -1.12 -15.94
C GLY A 415 46.95 -1.50 -16.57
N GLN A 416 45.96 -0.60 -16.54
CA GLN A 416 44.60 -0.82 -17.13
C GLN A 416 43.89 -2.05 -16.58
N ARG A 417 44.01 -2.29 -15.28
CA ARG A 417 43.42 -3.40 -14.56
C ARG A 417 42.57 -2.88 -13.39
N CYS A 418 41.59 -3.65 -12.97
CA CYS A 418 40.76 -3.37 -11.80
C CYS A 418 40.69 -4.57 -10.87
N TYR A 419 40.42 -4.30 -9.61
CA TYR A 419 40.23 -5.34 -8.61
C TYR A 419 38.91 -6.06 -8.82
N TYR A 420 38.84 -7.33 -8.39
CA TYR A 420 37.65 -8.15 -8.37
C TYR A 420 37.68 -9.19 -7.25
N LEU A 421 36.52 -9.73 -6.90
CA LEU A 421 36.40 -10.93 -6.07
C LEU A 421 36.32 -12.15 -6.99
N GLU A 422 37.17 -13.15 -6.73
CA GLU A 422 37.14 -14.46 -7.37
C GLU A 422 36.80 -15.53 -6.33
N PHE A 423 35.98 -16.48 -6.71
CA PHE A 423 35.70 -17.66 -5.89
C PHE A 423 35.37 -18.88 -6.75
N ASN A 424 35.69 -20.06 -6.25
CA ASN A 424 35.32 -21.34 -6.86
C ASN A 424 34.99 -22.38 -5.77
N GLN A 425 34.97 -23.66 -6.10
CA GLN A 425 34.64 -24.71 -5.14
C GLN A 425 35.53 -24.73 -3.91
N SER A 426 36.78 -24.34 -4.06
CA SER A 426 37.85 -24.54 -3.06
C SER A 426 38.22 -23.26 -2.30
N TYR A 427 38.02 -22.08 -2.87
CA TYR A 427 38.47 -20.84 -2.28
C TYR A 427 37.67 -19.61 -2.68
N ALA A 428 37.81 -18.55 -1.92
CA ALA A 428 37.48 -17.18 -2.31
C ALA A 428 38.74 -16.31 -2.18
N VAL A 429 39.24 -15.79 -3.31
CA VAL A 429 40.36 -14.86 -3.37
C VAL A 429 39.88 -13.46 -3.51
N LYS A 430 40.41 -12.56 -2.71
CA LYS A 430 40.05 -11.17 -2.59
C LYS A 430 41.12 -10.30 -3.16
N ASN A 431 40.74 -9.14 -3.73
CA ASN A 431 41.68 -8.16 -4.29
C ASN A 431 42.63 -8.69 -5.38
N ASN A 432 42.17 -9.69 -6.13
CA ASN A 432 42.84 -10.01 -7.37
C ASN A 432 42.50 -8.96 -8.45
N TYR A 433 43.25 -8.84 -9.53
CA TYR A 433 43.07 -7.80 -10.55
C TYR A 433 43.13 -8.39 -11.97
N TYR A 434 42.28 -7.82 -12.87
CA TYR A 434 42.14 -8.26 -14.26
C TYR A 434 41.95 -7.07 -15.20
N TRP A 435 42.00 -7.29 -16.51
CA TRP A 435 41.93 -6.24 -17.50
C TRP A 435 40.60 -5.49 -17.52
N TYR A 436 40.63 -4.19 -17.85
CA TYR A 436 39.45 -3.32 -17.89
C TYR A 436 38.39 -3.75 -18.91
N TRP A 437 38.83 -4.32 -20.05
CA TRP A 437 37.96 -4.69 -21.17
C TRP A 437 37.21 -6.01 -20.98
N ASP A 438 37.66 -6.89 -20.13
CA ASP A 438 36.88 -8.11 -19.88
C ASP A 438 35.59 -7.83 -19.15
N GLY A 439 34.50 -8.48 -19.58
CA GLY A 439 33.20 -8.33 -18.96
C GLY A 439 33.05 -9.17 -17.68
N PHE A 440 32.67 -8.54 -16.58
CA PHE A 440 32.37 -9.22 -15.32
C PHE A 440 30.94 -8.92 -14.84
N PRO A 441 30.32 -9.84 -14.13
CA PRO A 441 29.11 -9.53 -13.38
C PRO A 441 29.40 -8.53 -12.27
N ILE A 442 28.37 -7.79 -11.90
CA ILE A 442 28.42 -6.83 -10.81
C ILE A 442 27.26 -7.11 -9.84
N ARG A 443 27.57 -7.27 -8.57
CA ARG A 443 26.61 -7.18 -7.47
C ARG A 443 26.75 -5.82 -6.84
N CYS A 444 25.75 -4.98 -7.04
CA CYS A 444 25.78 -3.60 -6.57
C CYS A 444 25.69 -3.49 -5.04
N VAL A 445 26.20 -2.40 -4.51
CA VAL A 445 26.04 -2.01 -3.11
C VAL A 445 25.29 -0.69 -3.00
N LYS A 446 24.54 -0.53 -1.94
CA LYS A 446 23.85 0.73 -1.63
C LYS A 446 24.89 1.79 -1.23
N ARG A 447 24.71 3.03 -1.70
CA ARG A 447 25.54 4.19 -1.34
C ARG A 447 25.38 4.63 0.10
#